data_1617f382b089d09e39b4c931b5d46a4c
#
_entry.id   1617f382b089d09e39b4c931b5d46a4c
#
_cell.length_a   1.000
_cell.length_b   1.000
_cell.length_c   1.000
_cell.angle_alpha   90.00
_cell.angle_beta   90.00
_cell.angle_gamma   90.00
#
_symmetry.space_group_name_H-M   'P 1'
#
loop_
_entity.id
_entity.type
_entity.pdbx_description
1 polymer ?
#
loop_
_entity_poly.entity_id
_entity_poly.type
_entity_poly.pdbx_seq_one_letter_code
_entity_poly.pdbx_strand_id
1 'polypeptide(L)'
;MISQDSSANVNEIEIFRSTCWIFPPKAMWRIYGFVLSEIYPAVMSLQLLLEDQQLISFRKYDNLARIINDDSSSRTMLTEHFRMNQTNKEAQKILYNEFPKHFVWNQRNKLWTPRKQRNAISRIVVANPIEGDRYYLHLMLNHLKGATSFLALKTINEVIMPSFREAALLYGLLKSVNNIEQCLQEASLYQMPYCLCRLFATILIYCNPSNPKALWK
;
A
#
# COMPACT_ATOMS: atom_id res chain seq x y z
N MET A 1 3.64 -15.35 -57.95
CA MET A 1 4.48 -14.21 -57.55
C MET A 1 3.98 -13.75 -56.18
N ILE A 2 4.63 -14.20 -55.15
CA ILE A 2 4.28 -13.87 -53.75
C ILE A 2 5.25 -12.76 -53.39
N SER A 3 4.72 -11.55 -53.21
CA SER A 3 5.48 -10.41 -52.72
C SER A 3 5.82 -10.66 -51.23
N GLN A 4 7.11 -10.75 -50.96
CA GLN A 4 7.65 -10.72 -49.61
C GLN A 4 7.38 -9.33 -49.01
N ASP A 5 6.55 -9.30 -47.99
CA ASP A 5 6.48 -8.16 -47.11
C ASP A 5 7.80 -8.03 -46.36
N SER A 6 8.55 -7.00 -46.72
CA SER A 6 9.69 -6.55 -45.97
C SER A 6 9.19 -6.05 -44.64
N SER A 7 9.36 -6.84 -43.58
CA SER A 7 9.23 -6.39 -42.22
C SER A 7 10.23 -5.26 -41.98
N ALA A 8 9.77 -4.04 -42.15
CA ALA A 8 10.54 -2.88 -41.76
C ALA A 8 10.88 -3.05 -40.27
N ASN A 9 12.17 -3.14 -39.99
CA ASN A 9 12.68 -3.23 -38.65
C ASN A 9 12.33 -1.90 -37.95
N VAL A 10 11.17 -1.90 -37.34
CA VAL A 10 10.63 -0.71 -36.65
C VAL A 10 11.52 -0.43 -35.45
N ASN A 11 12.31 0.63 -35.56
CA ASN A 11 13.17 1.04 -34.47
C ASN A 11 12.31 1.61 -33.31
N GLU A 12 11.95 0.73 -32.39
CA GLU A 12 11.13 1.08 -31.21
C GLU A 12 11.73 2.22 -30.41
N ILE A 13 13.05 2.36 -30.41
CA ILE A 13 13.76 3.45 -29.75
C ILE A 13 13.48 4.80 -30.41
N GLU A 14 13.45 4.84 -31.75
CA GLU A 14 13.13 6.06 -32.50
C GLU A 14 11.66 6.45 -32.33
N ILE A 15 10.74 5.50 -32.37
CA ILE A 15 9.32 5.74 -32.10
C ILE A 15 9.15 6.25 -30.68
N PHE A 16 9.78 5.61 -29.70
CA PHE A 16 9.72 6.07 -28.31
C PHE A 16 10.29 7.48 -28.15
N ARG A 17 11.37 7.83 -28.82
CA ARG A 17 11.97 9.17 -28.79
C ARG A 17 11.11 10.23 -29.48
N SER A 18 10.43 9.89 -30.57
CA SER A 18 9.59 10.82 -31.34
C SER A 18 8.22 11.04 -30.71
N THR A 19 7.65 10.04 -30.02
CA THR A 19 6.28 10.09 -29.49
C THR A 19 6.19 10.40 -27.98
N CYS A 20 7.26 10.18 -27.21
CA CYS A 20 7.26 10.45 -25.79
C CYS A 20 7.65 11.89 -25.48
N TRP A 21 6.68 12.68 -25.01
CA TRP A 21 6.99 13.94 -24.35
C TRP A 21 7.72 13.63 -23.03
N ILE A 22 9.01 13.92 -22.99
CA ILE A 22 9.84 13.65 -21.81
C ILE A 22 9.92 14.92 -21.01
N PHE A 23 9.52 14.82 -19.73
CA PHE A 23 9.66 15.88 -18.76
C PHE A 23 11.12 16.37 -18.69
N PRO A 24 11.42 17.68 -18.73
CA PRO A 24 12.79 18.19 -18.83
C PRO A 24 13.80 17.58 -17.86
N PRO A 25 13.50 17.41 -16.56
CA PRO A 25 14.42 16.74 -15.65
C PRO A 25 14.79 15.31 -16.08
N LYS A 26 13.81 14.55 -16.60
CA LYS A 26 14.03 13.18 -17.06
C LYS A 26 14.86 13.13 -18.34
N ALA A 27 14.71 14.13 -19.22
CA ALA A 27 15.55 14.30 -20.41
C ALA A 27 17.02 14.58 -20.03
N MET A 28 17.24 15.50 -19.08
CA MET A 28 18.58 15.80 -18.54
C MET A 28 19.27 14.57 -17.98
N TRP A 29 18.56 13.75 -17.20
CA TRP A 29 19.11 12.52 -16.63
C TRP A 29 19.54 11.53 -17.70
N ARG A 30 18.80 11.44 -18.81
CA ARG A 30 19.17 10.60 -19.96
C ARG A 30 20.37 11.14 -20.71
N ILE A 31 20.41 12.46 -20.92
CA ILE A 31 21.52 13.11 -21.66
C ILE A 31 22.84 12.94 -20.90
N TYR A 32 22.82 13.13 -19.58
CA TYR A 32 24.03 13.01 -18.75
C TYR A 32 24.36 11.57 -18.34
N GLY A 33 23.55 10.58 -18.75
CA GLY A 33 23.84 9.16 -18.50
C GLY A 33 23.82 8.76 -17.04
N PHE A 34 23.05 9.47 -16.19
CA PHE A 34 22.91 9.06 -14.79
C PHE A 34 22.23 7.69 -14.69
N VAL A 35 22.75 6.84 -13.81
CA VAL A 35 22.20 5.52 -13.56
C VAL A 35 20.86 5.68 -12.82
N LEU A 36 19.75 5.48 -13.55
CA LEU A 36 18.37 5.59 -13.01
C LEU A 36 17.90 4.32 -12.30
N SER A 37 18.64 3.22 -12.46
CA SER A 37 18.27 1.92 -11.91
C SER A 37 18.72 1.69 -10.47
N GLU A 38 19.61 2.53 -9.95
CA GLU A 38 20.07 2.42 -8.57
C GLU A 38 19.23 3.29 -7.65
N ILE A 39 18.40 2.63 -6.83
CA ILE A 39 17.61 3.26 -5.78
C ILE A 39 18.37 3.08 -4.45
N TYR A 40 18.90 4.17 -3.91
CA TYR A 40 19.50 4.17 -2.59
C TYR A 40 18.88 5.26 -1.71
N PRO A 41 18.43 4.91 -0.50
CA PRO A 41 18.34 3.56 0.08
C PRO A 41 17.27 2.69 -0.62
N ALA A 42 17.44 1.36 -0.52
CA ALA A 42 16.50 0.42 -1.14
C ALA A 42 15.07 0.64 -0.61
N VAL A 43 14.09 0.68 -1.52
CA VAL A 43 12.68 0.84 -1.16
C VAL A 43 12.01 -0.53 -1.11
N MET A 44 11.48 -0.89 0.05
CA MET A 44 10.73 -2.13 0.25
C MET A 44 9.22 -1.84 0.24
N SER A 45 8.48 -2.54 -0.60
CA SER A 45 7.01 -2.50 -0.57
C SER A 45 6.50 -3.57 0.40
N LEU A 46 5.79 -3.14 1.44
CA LEU A 46 5.16 -4.01 2.42
C LEU A 46 3.79 -4.44 1.91
N GLN A 47 3.59 -5.74 1.82
CA GLN A 47 2.31 -6.31 1.41
C GLN A 47 1.24 -6.08 2.48
N LEU A 48 0.03 -5.80 2.02
CA LEU A 48 -1.14 -5.63 2.84
C LEU A 48 -2.20 -6.63 2.38
N LEU A 49 -2.35 -7.69 3.15
CA LEU A 49 -3.33 -8.75 2.90
C LEU A 49 -4.24 -8.87 4.13
N LEU A 50 -5.51 -9.04 3.88
CA LEU A 50 -6.48 -9.36 4.93
C LEU A 50 -6.27 -10.79 5.41
N GLU A 51 -6.91 -11.12 6.54
CA GLU A 51 -6.96 -12.48 7.08
C GLU A 51 -7.49 -13.44 6.00
N ASP A 52 -6.86 -14.59 5.85
CA ASP A 52 -7.21 -15.64 4.89
C ASP A 52 -7.13 -15.26 3.38
N GLN A 53 -6.56 -14.10 3.07
CA GLN A 53 -6.36 -13.65 1.68
C GLN A 53 -4.90 -13.79 1.19
N GLN A 54 -4.16 -14.76 1.72
CA GLN A 54 -2.79 -15.00 1.30
C GLN A 54 -2.74 -15.59 -0.12
N LEU A 55 -1.87 -15.01 -0.95
CA LEU A 55 -1.59 -15.52 -2.27
C LEU A 55 -0.53 -16.61 -2.20
N ILE A 56 -0.90 -17.83 -2.56
CA ILE A 56 -0.01 -18.98 -2.61
C ILE A 56 0.37 -19.22 -4.07
N SER A 57 1.67 -19.21 -4.37
CA SER A 57 2.19 -19.60 -5.67
C SER A 57 2.52 -21.09 -5.67
N PHE A 58 1.99 -21.82 -6.64
CA PHE A 58 2.27 -23.24 -6.81
C PHE A 58 2.56 -23.59 -8.27
N ARG A 59 3.28 -24.68 -8.50
CA ARG A 59 3.54 -25.19 -9.84
C ARG A 59 2.46 -26.20 -10.23
N LYS A 60 2.27 -26.40 -11.53
CA LYS A 60 1.21 -27.30 -12.07
C LYS A 60 1.23 -28.72 -11.49
N TYR A 61 2.38 -29.19 -11.04
CA TYR A 61 2.57 -30.55 -10.51
C TYR A 61 2.66 -30.61 -8.98
N ASP A 62 2.49 -29.50 -8.28
CA ASP A 62 2.57 -29.45 -6.83
C ASP A 62 1.29 -30.02 -6.20
N ASN A 63 1.44 -30.71 -5.08
CA ASN A 63 0.31 -31.20 -4.30
C ASN A 63 -0.29 -30.07 -3.46
N LEU A 64 -1.43 -29.57 -3.88
CA LEU A 64 -2.14 -28.45 -3.24
C LEU A 64 -2.45 -28.70 -1.77
N ALA A 65 -2.88 -29.91 -1.41
CA ALA A 65 -3.20 -30.25 -0.03
C ALA A 65 -1.97 -30.11 0.90
N ARG A 66 -0.79 -30.50 0.40
CA ARG A 66 0.46 -30.33 1.15
C ARG A 66 0.84 -28.87 1.32
N ILE A 67 0.67 -28.06 0.26
CA ILE A 67 1.02 -26.64 0.29
C ILE A 67 0.10 -25.87 1.24
N ILE A 68 -1.20 -26.18 1.24
CA ILE A 68 -2.19 -25.51 2.11
C ILE A 68 -1.92 -25.86 3.58
N ASN A 69 -1.53 -27.10 3.87
CA ASN A 69 -1.24 -27.55 5.23
C ASN A 69 0.17 -27.17 5.72
N ASP A 70 0.99 -26.55 4.87
CA ASP A 70 2.31 -26.08 5.27
C ASP A 70 2.20 -24.71 5.97
N ASP A 71 2.63 -24.65 7.23
CA ASP A 71 2.68 -23.40 8.02
C ASP A 71 3.43 -22.27 7.31
N SER A 72 4.40 -22.61 6.46
CA SER A 72 5.15 -21.61 5.70
C SER A 72 4.30 -20.90 4.65
N SER A 73 3.22 -21.49 4.19
CA SER A 73 2.31 -20.93 3.19
C SER A 73 1.51 -19.76 3.76
N SER A 74 1.14 -19.82 5.03
CA SER A 74 0.36 -18.81 5.74
C SER A 74 1.21 -17.58 6.18
N ARG A 75 2.55 -17.70 6.15
CA ARG A 75 3.46 -16.64 6.58
C ARG A 75 3.56 -15.53 5.54
N THR A 76 3.16 -14.34 5.94
CA THR A 76 3.30 -13.09 5.17
C THR A 76 4.16 -12.10 5.95
N MET A 77 4.57 -11.02 5.30
CA MET A 77 5.30 -9.93 5.99
C MET A 77 4.49 -9.39 7.18
N LEU A 78 3.17 -9.32 7.05
CA LEU A 78 2.29 -8.78 8.09
C LEU A 78 2.07 -9.80 9.22
N THR A 79 1.79 -11.07 8.92
CA THR A 79 1.59 -12.08 9.96
C THR A 79 2.85 -12.32 10.78
N GLU A 80 4.03 -12.30 10.15
CA GLU A 80 5.31 -12.41 10.87
C GLU A 80 5.66 -11.11 11.63
N HIS A 81 5.19 -9.94 11.21
CA HIS A 81 5.28 -8.73 12.01
C HIS A 81 4.46 -8.87 13.31
N PHE A 82 3.24 -9.39 13.23
CA PHE A 82 2.43 -9.67 14.43
C PHE A 82 3.14 -10.66 15.36
N ARG A 83 3.72 -11.73 14.82
CA ARG A 83 4.47 -12.72 15.59
C ARG A 83 5.70 -12.10 16.28
N MET A 84 6.41 -11.24 15.58
CA MET A 84 7.53 -10.50 16.17
C MET A 84 7.08 -9.61 17.33
N ASN A 85 5.93 -8.94 17.19
CA ASN A 85 5.37 -8.12 18.26
C ASN A 85 4.93 -8.94 19.49
N GLN A 86 4.55 -10.21 19.32
CA GLN A 86 4.25 -11.10 20.44
C GLN A 86 5.50 -11.47 21.25
N THR A 87 6.65 -11.61 20.60
CA THR A 87 7.87 -12.09 21.22
C THR A 87 8.88 -11.01 21.59
N ASN A 88 8.87 -9.88 20.90
CA ASN A 88 9.88 -8.83 21.04
C ASN A 88 9.28 -7.48 21.42
N LYS A 89 9.57 -7.01 22.64
CA LYS A 89 9.12 -5.71 23.15
C LYS A 89 9.65 -4.50 22.36
N GLU A 90 10.81 -4.60 21.75
CA GLU A 90 11.33 -3.53 20.89
C GLU A 90 10.55 -3.43 19.57
N ALA A 91 10.15 -4.56 19.00
CA ALA A 91 9.31 -4.59 17.81
C ALA A 91 7.95 -3.91 18.05
N GLN A 92 7.36 -4.05 19.24
CA GLN A 92 6.09 -3.42 19.62
C GLN A 92 6.11 -1.89 19.57
N LYS A 93 7.27 -1.26 19.69
CA LYS A 93 7.40 0.20 19.67
C LYS A 93 7.45 0.77 18.24
N ILE A 94 7.59 -0.08 17.24
CA ILE A 94 7.85 0.30 15.84
C ILE A 94 6.56 0.15 15.04
N LEU A 95 6.27 1.12 14.17
CA LEU A 95 5.16 1.03 13.22
C LEU A 95 5.49 0.02 12.12
N TYR A 96 4.45 -0.60 11.54
CA TYR A 96 4.65 -1.56 10.46
C TYR A 96 5.38 -0.96 9.24
N ASN A 97 5.07 0.29 8.88
CA ASN A 97 5.75 1.00 7.80
C ASN A 97 7.22 1.30 8.09
N GLU A 98 7.63 1.35 9.37
CA GLU A 98 9.02 1.59 9.76
C GLU A 98 9.82 0.31 10.03
N PHE A 99 9.12 -0.83 10.06
CA PHE A 99 9.70 -2.12 10.42
C PHE A 99 10.94 -2.49 9.60
N PRO A 100 10.99 -2.30 8.26
CA PRO A 100 12.17 -2.58 7.45
C PRO A 100 13.40 -1.73 7.74
N LYS A 101 13.28 -0.62 8.47
CA LYS A 101 14.45 0.14 8.95
C LYS A 101 15.24 -0.66 9.98
N HIS A 102 14.53 -1.45 10.81
CA HIS A 102 15.12 -2.19 11.92
C HIS A 102 15.27 -3.69 11.65
N PHE A 103 14.48 -4.24 10.75
CA PHE A 103 14.44 -5.65 10.43
C PHE A 103 14.58 -5.89 8.93
N VAL A 104 15.13 -7.05 8.56
CA VAL A 104 15.27 -7.51 7.18
C VAL A 104 14.32 -8.68 6.95
N TRP A 105 13.54 -8.63 5.88
CA TRP A 105 12.71 -9.74 5.46
C TRP A 105 13.52 -10.80 4.72
N ASN A 106 13.54 -12.00 5.24
CA ASN A 106 14.13 -13.14 4.56
C ASN A 106 13.07 -13.84 3.71
N GLN A 107 13.17 -13.65 2.38
CA GLN A 107 12.21 -14.20 1.42
C GLN A 107 12.14 -15.73 1.44
N ARG A 108 13.27 -16.40 1.70
CA ARG A 108 13.35 -17.88 1.67
C ARG A 108 12.66 -18.48 2.89
N ASN A 109 12.94 -17.97 4.07
CA ASN A 109 12.42 -18.51 5.33
C ASN A 109 11.11 -17.83 5.75
N LYS A 110 10.71 -16.77 5.04
CA LYS A 110 9.55 -15.92 5.38
C LYS A 110 9.57 -15.48 6.86
N LEU A 111 10.71 -14.92 7.28
CA LEU A 111 10.92 -14.45 8.65
C LEU A 111 11.60 -13.08 8.66
N TRP A 112 11.29 -12.29 9.67
CA TRP A 112 12.00 -11.05 9.97
C TRP A 112 13.24 -11.35 10.82
N THR A 113 14.38 -10.75 10.45
CA THR A 113 15.64 -10.84 11.20
C THR A 113 16.17 -9.43 11.50
N PRO A 114 16.82 -9.21 12.65
CA PRO A 114 17.36 -7.89 12.98
C PRO A 114 18.33 -7.39 11.92
N ARG A 115 18.18 -6.13 11.51
CA ARG A 115 19.05 -5.48 10.53
C ARG A 115 20.37 -5.10 11.16
N LYS A 116 21.46 -5.51 10.55
CA LYS A 116 22.83 -5.18 11.02
C LYS A 116 23.47 -4.03 10.24
N GLN A 117 23.10 -3.86 8.98
CA GLN A 117 23.73 -2.89 8.08
C GLN A 117 22.70 -2.35 7.07
N ARG A 118 23.02 -1.15 6.51
CA ARG A 118 22.25 -0.42 5.49
C ARG A 118 20.87 0.05 5.99
N ASN A 119 20.44 1.17 5.43
CA ASN A 119 19.08 1.68 5.63
C ASN A 119 18.16 1.15 4.53
N ALA A 120 16.88 1.00 4.85
CA ALA A 120 15.84 0.74 3.88
C ALA A 120 14.69 1.72 4.11
N ILE A 121 14.12 2.22 3.03
CA ILE A 121 12.86 2.94 3.05
C ILE A 121 11.76 1.93 2.75
N SER A 122 10.65 2.05 3.43
CA SER A 122 9.51 1.17 3.19
C SER A 122 8.24 1.97 3.01
N ARG A 123 7.34 1.38 2.26
CA ARG A 123 5.97 1.86 2.13
C ARG A 123 5.02 0.68 2.17
N ILE A 124 3.88 0.85 2.81
CA ILE A 124 2.79 -0.12 2.70
C ILE A 124 2.13 0.07 1.33
N VAL A 125 1.74 -1.03 0.68
CA VAL A 125 0.99 -0.97 -0.57
C VAL A 125 -0.27 -0.15 -0.36
N VAL A 126 -0.47 0.84 -1.23
CA VAL A 126 -1.62 1.75 -1.14
C VAL A 126 -2.91 0.95 -1.31
N ALA A 127 -3.84 1.16 -0.40
CA ALA A 127 -5.19 0.62 -0.49
C ALA A 127 -6.16 1.76 -0.86
N ASN A 128 -7.08 1.46 -1.78
CA ASN A 128 -8.11 2.42 -2.18
C ASN A 128 -9.28 2.35 -1.17
N PRO A 129 -9.94 3.46 -0.83
CA PRO A 129 -11.15 3.45 0.00
C PRO A 129 -12.26 2.47 -0.46
N ILE A 130 -12.35 2.19 -1.77
CA ILE A 130 -13.28 1.19 -2.34
C ILE A 130 -13.01 -0.22 -1.81
N GLU A 131 -11.76 -0.53 -1.45
CA GLU A 131 -11.34 -1.86 -0.98
C GLU A 131 -11.84 -2.17 0.45
N GLY A 132 -12.57 -1.25 1.06
CA GLY A 132 -13.22 -1.45 2.35
C GLY A 132 -12.24 -1.78 3.47
N ASP A 133 -12.34 -2.97 4.06
CA ASP A 133 -11.55 -3.38 5.23
C ASP A 133 -10.03 -3.30 5.00
N ARG A 134 -9.57 -3.52 3.78
CA ARG A 134 -8.15 -3.40 3.45
C ARG A 134 -7.66 -1.96 3.58
N TYR A 135 -8.48 -0.98 3.20
CA TYR A 135 -8.16 0.43 3.39
C TYR A 135 -8.06 0.80 4.87
N TYR A 136 -9.01 0.35 5.70
CA TYR A 136 -8.99 0.64 7.14
C TYR A 136 -7.84 -0.07 7.84
N LEU A 137 -7.50 -1.29 7.44
CA LEU A 137 -6.31 -2.00 7.91
C LEU A 137 -5.02 -1.22 7.55
N HIS A 138 -4.92 -0.69 6.32
CA HIS A 138 -3.81 0.17 5.90
C HIS A 138 -3.68 1.40 6.81
N LEU A 139 -4.80 2.07 7.08
CA LEU A 139 -4.84 3.24 7.93
C LEU A 139 -4.38 2.91 9.36
N MET A 140 -4.87 1.82 9.93
CA MET A 140 -4.53 1.39 11.28
C MET A 140 -3.04 1.03 11.40
N LEU A 141 -2.47 0.31 10.45
CA LEU A 141 -1.05 -0.10 10.47
C LEU A 141 -0.07 1.07 10.31
N ASN A 142 -0.51 2.20 9.77
CA ASN A 142 0.29 3.42 9.71
C ASN A 142 0.30 4.20 11.02
N HIS A 143 -0.68 3.97 11.92
CA HIS A 143 -0.85 4.77 13.13
C HIS A 143 -0.72 3.95 14.43
N LEU A 144 -1.05 2.66 14.40
CA LEU A 144 -1.04 1.81 15.57
C LEU A 144 0.25 1.00 15.67
N LYS A 145 0.84 1.00 16.87
CA LYS A 145 2.04 0.24 17.21
C LYS A 145 1.67 -1.04 17.96
N GLY A 146 2.54 -2.04 17.90
CA GLY A 146 2.45 -3.21 18.77
C GLY A 146 1.29 -4.16 18.48
N ALA A 147 0.69 -4.08 17.29
CA ALA A 147 -0.35 -5.01 16.89
C ALA A 147 0.18 -6.46 16.86
N THR A 148 -0.50 -7.37 17.57
CA THR A 148 -0.10 -8.77 17.71
C THR A 148 -0.94 -9.73 16.86
N SER A 149 -2.08 -9.27 16.34
CA SER A 149 -2.97 -10.04 15.46
C SER A 149 -3.97 -9.10 14.77
N PHE A 150 -4.68 -9.61 13.77
CA PHE A 150 -5.83 -8.90 13.18
C PHE A 150 -6.94 -8.65 14.20
N LEU A 151 -7.15 -9.63 15.09
CA LEU A 151 -8.13 -9.51 16.17
C LEU A 151 -7.73 -8.41 17.16
N ALA A 152 -6.43 -8.34 17.53
CA ALA A 152 -5.93 -7.30 18.43
C ALA A 152 -6.14 -5.89 17.85
N LEU A 153 -6.02 -5.71 16.54
CA LEU A 153 -6.35 -4.44 15.89
C LEU A 153 -7.83 -4.08 15.97
N LYS A 154 -8.71 -5.07 15.94
CA LYS A 154 -10.18 -4.87 16.09
C LYS A 154 -10.64 -4.78 17.53
N THR A 155 -9.78 -5.08 18.52
CA THR A 155 -10.15 -5.07 19.92
C THR A 155 -9.80 -3.74 20.57
N ILE A 156 -10.79 -3.06 21.11
CA ILE A 156 -10.63 -1.78 21.81
C ILE A 156 -11.36 -1.89 23.15
N ASN A 157 -10.66 -1.60 24.25
CA ASN A 157 -11.20 -1.67 25.60
C ASN A 157 -11.92 -3.01 25.90
N GLU A 158 -11.28 -4.13 25.49
CA GLU A 158 -11.79 -5.50 25.64
C GLU A 158 -13.04 -5.83 24.79
N VAL A 159 -13.50 -4.91 23.96
CA VAL A 159 -14.62 -5.14 23.06
C VAL A 159 -14.10 -5.37 21.64
N ILE A 160 -14.53 -6.47 21.01
CA ILE A 160 -14.16 -6.82 19.66
C ILE A 160 -15.12 -6.13 18.67
N MET A 161 -14.58 -5.30 17.79
CA MET A 161 -15.36 -4.63 16.75
C MET A 161 -15.61 -5.58 15.58
N PRO A 162 -16.81 -5.54 14.95
CA PRO A 162 -17.16 -6.41 13.84
C PRO A 162 -16.35 -6.12 12.57
N SER A 163 -15.92 -4.86 12.35
CA SER A 163 -15.16 -4.44 11.18
C SER A 163 -13.95 -3.57 11.53
N PHE A 164 -12.97 -3.53 10.61
CA PHE A 164 -11.82 -2.60 10.73
C PHE A 164 -12.26 -1.14 10.63
N ARG A 165 -13.36 -0.85 9.94
CA ARG A 165 -13.94 0.49 9.84
C ARG A 165 -14.36 1.02 11.20
N GLU A 166 -15.10 0.22 11.96
CA GLU A 166 -15.58 0.61 13.29
C GLU A 166 -14.42 0.76 14.28
N ALA A 167 -13.45 -0.16 14.21
CA ALA A 167 -12.24 -0.03 15.00
C ALA A 167 -11.47 1.26 14.67
N ALA A 168 -11.30 1.60 13.39
CA ALA A 168 -10.63 2.82 12.96
C ALA A 168 -11.38 4.10 13.41
N LEU A 169 -12.71 4.07 13.43
CA LEU A 169 -13.53 5.15 13.96
C LEU A 169 -13.27 5.38 15.46
N LEU A 170 -13.28 4.31 16.26
CA LEU A 170 -13.05 4.37 17.69
C LEU A 170 -11.61 4.78 18.05
N TYR A 171 -10.63 4.40 17.24
CA TYR A 171 -9.25 4.90 17.35
C TYR A 171 -9.12 6.39 16.93
N GLY A 172 -10.19 7.01 16.43
CA GLY A 172 -10.17 8.40 15.97
C GLY A 172 -9.37 8.62 14.69
N LEU A 173 -9.06 7.57 13.95
CA LEU A 173 -8.31 7.64 12.70
C LEU A 173 -9.16 8.14 11.53
N LEU A 174 -10.45 7.91 11.60
CA LEU A 174 -11.43 8.50 10.70
C LEU A 174 -11.93 9.77 11.37
N LYS A 175 -11.28 10.87 11.07
CA LYS A 175 -11.74 12.16 11.58
C LYS A 175 -13.13 12.42 11.02
N SER A 176 -13.97 12.95 11.88
CA SER A 176 -15.37 13.26 11.66
C SER A 176 -15.63 14.12 10.41
N VAL A 177 -16.89 14.27 10.06
CA VAL A 177 -17.46 15.06 8.95
C VAL A 177 -16.75 16.42 8.72
N ASN A 178 -16.23 17.04 9.76
CA ASN A 178 -15.51 18.32 9.69
C ASN A 178 -14.28 18.33 8.79
N ASN A 179 -13.61 17.17 8.59
CA ASN A 179 -12.45 17.10 7.71
C ASN A 179 -12.83 17.12 6.22
N ILE A 180 -14.01 16.60 5.90
CA ILE A 180 -14.53 16.64 4.52
C ILE A 180 -14.87 18.09 4.16
N GLU A 181 -15.48 18.78 5.10
CA GLU A 181 -15.83 20.19 4.95
C GLU A 181 -14.58 21.07 4.78
N GLN A 182 -13.59 20.85 5.65
CA GLN A 182 -12.30 21.52 5.57
C GLN A 182 -11.55 21.19 4.26
N CYS A 183 -11.53 19.95 3.82
CA CYS A 183 -10.92 19.54 2.56
C CYS A 183 -11.57 20.22 1.36
N LEU A 184 -12.90 20.35 1.34
CA LEU A 184 -13.62 21.06 0.30
C LEU A 184 -13.36 22.56 0.34
N GLN A 185 -13.31 23.16 1.53
CA GLN A 185 -12.97 24.57 1.71
C GLN A 185 -11.56 24.88 1.23
N GLU A 186 -10.57 24.08 1.63
CA GLU A 186 -9.20 24.23 1.14
C GLU A 186 -9.12 24.04 -0.38
N ALA A 187 -9.77 23.01 -0.93
CA ALA A 187 -9.81 22.77 -2.36
C ALA A 187 -10.48 23.94 -3.14
N SER A 188 -11.50 24.57 -2.57
CA SER A 188 -12.19 25.72 -3.20
C SER A 188 -11.29 26.93 -3.41
N LEU A 189 -10.24 27.08 -2.61
CA LEU A 189 -9.29 28.19 -2.71
C LEU A 189 -8.30 28.04 -3.89
N TYR A 190 -8.02 26.81 -4.31
CA TYR A 190 -6.93 26.53 -5.26
C TYR A 190 -7.36 25.77 -6.50
N GLN A 191 -8.53 25.13 -6.48
CA GLN A 191 -8.97 24.26 -7.58
C GLN A 191 -10.00 24.96 -8.48
N MET A 192 -9.95 24.64 -9.77
CA MET A 192 -10.95 25.03 -10.74
C MET A 192 -12.31 24.38 -10.43
N PRO A 193 -13.45 25.04 -10.75
CA PRO A 193 -14.79 24.52 -10.43
C PRO A 193 -15.03 23.08 -10.87
N TYR A 194 -14.53 22.69 -12.04
CA TYR A 194 -14.63 21.30 -12.53
C TYR A 194 -13.92 20.29 -11.62
N CYS A 195 -12.72 20.61 -11.14
CA CYS A 195 -11.97 19.76 -10.23
C CYS A 195 -12.67 19.64 -8.88
N LEU A 196 -13.27 20.73 -8.41
CA LEU A 196 -14.04 20.76 -7.17
C LEU A 196 -15.29 19.87 -7.26
N CYS A 197 -16.05 19.96 -8.36
CA CYS A 197 -17.18 19.05 -8.62
C CYS A 197 -16.75 17.59 -8.64
N ARG A 198 -15.62 17.26 -9.27
CA ARG A 198 -15.07 15.92 -9.30
C ARG A 198 -14.65 15.45 -7.91
N LEU A 199 -14.00 16.30 -7.13
CA LEU A 199 -13.62 15.99 -5.74
C LEU A 199 -14.88 15.73 -4.89
N PHE A 200 -15.89 16.58 -5.01
CA PHE A 200 -17.15 16.42 -4.30
C PHE A 200 -17.85 15.11 -4.66
N ALA A 201 -17.95 14.79 -5.95
CA ALA A 201 -18.50 13.50 -6.40
C ALA A 201 -17.72 12.30 -5.83
N THR A 202 -16.39 12.40 -5.78
CA THR A 202 -15.53 11.38 -5.18
C THR A 202 -15.83 11.22 -3.68
N ILE A 203 -15.96 12.31 -2.95
CA ILE A 203 -16.31 12.30 -1.52
C ILE A 203 -17.68 11.65 -1.30
N LEU A 204 -18.68 11.97 -2.11
CA LEU A 204 -20.02 11.37 -2.00
C LEU A 204 -19.98 9.84 -2.17
N ILE A 205 -19.22 9.37 -3.16
CA ILE A 205 -19.15 7.93 -3.49
C ILE A 205 -18.39 7.15 -2.41
N TYR A 206 -17.24 7.67 -1.95
CA TYR A 206 -16.31 6.91 -1.11
C TYR A 206 -16.46 7.18 0.39
N CYS A 207 -16.80 8.40 0.77
CA CYS A 207 -16.90 8.79 2.18
C CYS A 207 -18.32 8.66 2.73
N ASN A 208 -19.33 8.56 1.87
CA ASN A 208 -20.75 8.47 2.22
C ASN A 208 -21.14 9.38 3.40
N PRO A 209 -21.01 10.71 3.25
CA PRO A 209 -21.25 11.64 4.33
C PRO A 209 -22.72 11.64 4.75
N SER A 210 -22.98 11.79 6.05
CA SER A 210 -24.33 11.75 6.62
C SER A 210 -25.23 12.89 6.12
N ASN A 211 -24.69 14.03 5.74
CA ASN A 211 -25.42 15.16 5.20
C ASN A 211 -24.73 15.79 3.97
N PRO A 212 -24.93 15.22 2.78
CA PRO A 212 -24.29 15.73 1.55
C PRO A 212 -24.64 17.18 1.20
N LYS A 213 -25.87 17.60 1.50
CA LYS A 213 -26.37 18.94 1.19
C LYS A 213 -25.68 20.02 2.00
N ALA A 214 -25.23 19.73 3.21
CA ALA A 214 -24.53 20.68 4.05
C ALA A 214 -23.09 20.93 3.57
N LEU A 215 -22.50 19.96 2.86
CA LEU A 215 -21.14 20.05 2.34
C LEU A 215 -21.00 20.88 1.07
N TRP A 216 -22.12 21.10 0.37
CA TRP A 216 -22.15 21.89 -0.88
C TRP A 216 -22.79 23.24 -0.61
N LYS A 217 -22.07 24.13 0.06
CA LYS A 217 -22.48 25.53 0.27
C LYS A 217 -21.54 26.50 -0.42
#